data_38bd817dc5cfa7d75cd8f2f2eb67fd7e
#
_entry.id   38bd817dc5cfa7d75cd8f2f2eb67fd7e
#
_cell.length_a   1.000
_cell.length_b   1.000
_cell.length_c   1.000
_cell.angle_alpha   90.00
_cell.angle_beta   90.00
_cell.angle_gamma   90.00
#
_symmetry.space_group_name_H-M   'P 1'
#
loop_
_entity.id
_entity.type
_entity.pdbx_description
1 polymer ?
#
loop_
_entity_poly.entity_id
_entity_poly.type
_entity_poly.pdbx_seq_one_letter_code
_entity_poly.pdbx_strand_id
1 'polypeptide(L)'
;MNVAKHHPFNFEHSSSSCAQTKHSFVHPRSGFTLVELIVTIAVLAIIVIMAAPSFATMYSRQKLESSARELVMKISETRSQAVLLRQSTGLCLASLSDDDCATAIAIPKDETQRIFIARLDSGVSSANASATSLSFRRNGSLAAQKDFILERKNLSYCIRVGVIGDTTIKEGACT
;
A
#
# COMPACT_ATOMS: atom_id res chain seq x y z
N MET A 1 37.93 34.47 -39.86
CA MET A 1 37.08 34.90 -40.99
C MET A 1 36.93 33.72 -41.91
N ASN A 2 35.82 33.01 -41.90
CA ASN A 2 35.34 32.18 -42.99
C ASN A 2 33.83 31.94 -42.77
N VAL A 3 33.07 32.54 -43.62
CA VAL A 3 31.62 32.56 -43.69
C VAL A 3 31.15 31.31 -44.41
N ALA A 4 30.42 30.43 -43.73
CA ALA A 4 29.78 29.26 -44.36
C ALA A 4 28.43 29.70 -44.95
N LYS A 5 28.28 29.50 -46.25
CA LYS A 5 27.09 29.77 -47.06
C LYS A 5 25.95 28.83 -46.68
N HIS A 6 24.80 29.43 -46.38
CA HIS A 6 23.52 28.74 -46.36
C HIS A 6 23.05 28.37 -47.76
N HIS A 7 22.77 27.09 -47.99
CA HIS A 7 21.99 26.64 -49.14
C HIS A 7 20.53 26.48 -48.71
N PRO A 8 19.56 27.05 -49.44
CA PRO A 8 18.15 26.77 -49.18
C PRO A 8 17.74 25.45 -49.84
N PHE A 9 17.24 24.51 -49.05
CA PHE A 9 16.60 23.31 -49.53
C PHE A 9 15.20 23.65 -50.09
N ASN A 10 15.04 23.50 -51.40
CA ASN A 10 13.77 23.70 -52.10
C ASN A 10 12.98 22.36 -52.00
N PHE A 11 11.87 22.38 -51.27
CA PHE A 11 10.98 21.23 -51.11
C PHE A 11 9.90 21.32 -52.18
N GLU A 12 10.08 20.58 -53.28
CA GLU A 12 9.04 20.43 -54.31
C GLU A 12 7.89 19.60 -53.75
N HIS A 13 6.74 20.24 -53.59
CA HIS A 13 5.45 19.61 -53.29
C HIS A 13 4.98 18.76 -54.48
N SER A 14 5.24 17.46 -54.43
CA SER A 14 4.56 16.49 -55.29
C SER A 14 3.17 16.21 -54.72
N SER A 15 2.14 16.85 -55.28
CA SER A 15 0.76 16.60 -54.96
C SER A 15 0.27 15.29 -55.60
N SER A 16 0.45 14.19 -54.85
CA SER A 16 -0.21 12.92 -55.23
C SER A 16 -1.65 12.95 -54.70
N SER A 17 -2.59 13.19 -55.61
CA SER A 17 -4.03 13.02 -55.38
C SER A 17 -4.35 11.55 -55.13
N CYS A 18 -4.37 11.17 -53.86
CA CYS A 18 -4.90 9.87 -53.45
C CYS A 18 -6.43 9.94 -53.40
N ALA A 19 -7.08 9.32 -54.41
CA ALA A 19 -8.53 9.21 -54.43
C ALA A 19 -8.96 8.34 -53.25
N GLN A 20 -9.47 8.99 -52.19
CA GLN A 20 -10.06 8.30 -51.04
C GLN A 20 -11.43 7.73 -51.42
N THR A 21 -11.45 6.45 -51.70
CA THR A 21 -12.70 5.68 -51.76
C THR A 21 -13.28 5.63 -50.36
N LYS A 22 -14.28 6.48 -50.07
CA LYS A 22 -15.07 6.43 -48.83
C LYS A 22 -15.86 5.12 -48.81
N HIS A 23 -15.28 4.05 -48.28
CA HIS A 23 -16.06 2.93 -47.82
C HIS A 23 -16.82 3.33 -46.56
N SER A 24 -18.07 3.75 -46.70
CA SER A 24 -19.01 3.91 -45.62
C SER A 24 -19.32 2.51 -45.06
N PHE A 25 -18.58 2.07 -44.06
CA PHE A 25 -19.01 0.94 -43.23
C PHE A 25 -20.24 1.37 -42.45
N VAL A 26 -21.41 1.09 -42.99
CA VAL A 26 -22.65 1.17 -42.23
C VAL A 26 -22.63 -0.01 -41.26
N HIS A 27 -22.19 0.27 -40.02
CA HIS A 27 -22.34 -0.69 -38.97
C HIS A 27 -23.82 -0.79 -38.63
N PRO A 28 -24.46 -1.97 -38.76
CA PRO A 28 -25.81 -2.16 -38.32
C PRO A 28 -25.83 -1.90 -36.82
N ARG A 29 -26.52 -0.86 -36.36
CA ARG A 29 -26.77 -0.62 -34.94
C ARG A 29 -27.81 -1.64 -34.49
N SER A 30 -27.36 -2.82 -34.10
CA SER A 30 -28.19 -3.80 -33.42
C SER A 30 -28.48 -3.25 -32.03
N GLY A 31 -29.67 -2.77 -31.81
CA GLY A 31 -30.16 -2.43 -30.46
C GLY A 31 -30.40 -3.71 -29.68
N PHE A 32 -30.08 -3.71 -28.41
CA PHE A 32 -30.43 -4.81 -27.50
C PHE A 32 -31.95 -4.91 -27.36
N THR A 33 -32.47 -6.14 -27.36
CA THR A 33 -33.87 -6.38 -27.05
C THR A 33 -34.11 -6.24 -25.53
N LEU A 34 -35.32 -5.82 -25.16
CA LEU A 34 -35.71 -5.73 -23.75
C LEU A 34 -35.56 -7.08 -23.03
N VAL A 35 -35.88 -8.16 -23.73
CA VAL A 35 -35.74 -9.55 -23.19
C VAL A 35 -34.28 -9.90 -22.93
N GLU A 36 -33.36 -9.57 -23.86
CA GLU A 36 -31.92 -9.82 -23.69
C GLU A 36 -31.37 -9.06 -22.48
N LEU A 37 -31.80 -7.82 -22.26
CA LEU A 37 -31.41 -7.06 -21.08
C LEU A 37 -31.89 -7.72 -19.78
N ILE A 38 -33.16 -8.19 -19.73
CA ILE A 38 -33.71 -8.84 -18.53
C ILE A 38 -32.96 -10.15 -18.25
N VAL A 39 -32.68 -10.95 -19.26
CA VAL A 39 -31.94 -12.21 -19.10
C VAL A 39 -30.51 -11.95 -18.63
N THR A 40 -29.82 -10.96 -19.20
CA THR A 40 -28.45 -10.64 -18.79
C THR A 40 -28.35 -10.17 -17.33
N ILE A 41 -29.28 -9.29 -16.88
CA ILE A 41 -29.26 -8.85 -15.46
C ILE A 41 -29.65 -9.99 -14.51
N ALA A 42 -30.55 -10.91 -14.90
CA ALA A 42 -30.88 -12.05 -14.08
C ALA A 42 -29.69 -13.00 -13.90
N VAL A 43 -28.93 -13.29 -14.96
CA VAL A 43 -27.72 -14.12 -14.91
C VAL A 43 -26.64 -13.42 -14.07
N LEU A 44 -26.42 -12.12 -14.28
CA LEU A 44 -25.45 -11.35 -13.48
C LEU A 44 -25.80 -11.35 -11.98
N ALA A 45 -27.08 -11.24 -11.63
CA ALA A 45 -27.52 -11.28 -10.23
C ALA A 45 -27.14 -12.60 -9.55
N ILE A 46 -27.31 -13.72 -10.23
CA ILE A 46 -26.94 -15.06 -9.70
C ILE A 46 -25.42 -15.14 -9.47
N ILE A 47 -24.61 -14.69 -10.43
CA ILE A 47 -23.16 -14.70 -10.34
C ILE A 47 -22.69 -13.83 -9.16
N VAL A 48 -23.24 -12.63 -9.00
CA VAL A 48 -22.86 -11.70 -7.92
C VAL A 48 -23.15 -12.31 -6.55
N ILE A 49 -24.29 -12.96 -6.35
CA ILE A 49 -24.63 -13.58 -5.06
C ILE A 49 -23.63 -14.66 -4.66
N MET A 50 -23.12 -15.43 -5.62
CA MET A 50 -22.11 -16.47 -5.35
C MET A 50 -20.70 -15.90 -5.15
N ALA A 51 -20.34 -14.84 -5.84
CA ALA A 51 -19.02 -14.22 -5.80
C ALA A 51 -18.79 -13.32 -4.57
N ALA A 52 -19.84 -12.68 -4.06
CA ALA A 52 -19.75 -11.68 -3.01
C ALA A 52 -19.05 -12.15 -1.71
N PRO A 53 -19.33 -13.33 -1.13
CA PRO A 53 -18.70 -13.77 0.11
C PRO A 53 -17.20 -14.03 -0.07
N SER A 54 -16.79 -14.60 -1.20
CA SER A 54 -15.38 -14.87 -1.51
C SER A 54 -14.59 -13.56 -1.68
N PHE A 55 -15.18 -12.57 -2.35
CA PHE A 55 -14.57 -11.27 -2.53
C PHE A 55 -14.37 -10.51 -1.21
N ALA A 56 -15.34 -10.57 -0.31
CA ALA A 56 -15.26 -9.93 1.00
C ALA A 56 -14.11 -10.47 1.87
N THR A 57 -13.84 -11.77 1.79
CA THR A 57 -12.71 -12.41 2.50
C THR A 57 -11.38 -12.01 1.89
N MET A 58 -11.28 -12.06 0.57
CA MET A 58 -10.07 -11.64 -0.17
C MET A 58 -9.74 -10.17 0.12
N TYR A 59 -10.72 -9.28 0.07
CA TYR A 59 -10.54 -7.87 0.40
C TYR A 59 -10.05 -7.66 1.84
N SER A 60 -10.60 -8.40 2.80
CA SER A 60 -10.19 -8.31 4.20
C SER A 60 -8.74 -8.76 4.40
N ARG A 61 -8.33 -9.84 3.73
CA ARG A 61 -6.95 -10.35 3.73
C ARG A 61 -5.99 -9.32 3.12
N GLN A 62 -6.32 -8.76 1.98
CA GLN A 62 -5.49 -7.77 1.29
C GLN A 62 -5.29 -6.50 2.14
N LYS A 63 -6.34 -6.01 2.79
CA LYS A 63 -6.26 -4.87 3.72
C LYS A 63 -5.34 -5.16 4.91
N LEU A 64 -5.48 -6.32 5.52
CA LEU A 64 -4.66 -6.73 6.65
C LEU A 64 -3.19 -6.90 6.25
N GLU A 65 -2.93 -7.54 5.11
CA GLU A 65 -1.58 -7.69 4.57
C GLU A 65 -0.93 -6.34 4.22
N SER A 66 -1.69 -5.41 3.63
CA SER A 66 -1.23 -4.05 3.34
C SER A 66 -0.79 -3.33 4.61
N SER A 67 -1.61 -3.36 5.67
CA SER A 67 -1.28 -2.76 6.97
C SER A 67 -0.05 -3.42 7.61
N ALA A 68 0.09 -4.74 7.51
CA ALA A 68 1.26 -5.45 8.01
C ALA A 68 2.55 -5.03 7.29
N ARG A 69 2.51 -4.91 5.97
CA ARG A 69 3.64 -4.44 5.15
C ARG A 69 4.00 -2.98 5.45
N GLU A 70 3.00 -2.12 5.61
CA GLU A 70 3.21 -0.71 5.98
C GLU A 70 3.88 -0.59 7.36
N LEU A 71 3.43 -1.37 8.34
CA LEU A 71 4.06 -1.41 9.66
C LEU A 71 5.52 -1.84 9.56
N VAL A 72 5.85 -2.87 8.78
CA VAL A 72 7.24 -3.32 8.56
C VAL A 72 8.10 -2.23 7.92
N MET A 73 7.57 -1.50 6.95
CA MET A 73 8.28 -0.36 6.35
C MET A 73 8.54 0.73 7.39
N LYS A 74 7.57 1.05 8.24
CA LYS A 74 7.74 2.02 9.32
C LYS A 74 8.75 1.57 10.39
N ILE A 75 8.78 0.28 10.73
CA ILE A 75 9.79 -0.32 11.61
C ILE A 75 11.19 -0.16 11.00
N SER A 76 11.35 -0.48 9.73
CA SER A 76 12.63 -0.34 9.02
C SER A 76 13.09 1.13 8.93
N GLU A 77 12.17 2.06 8.66
CA GLU A 77 12.42 3.50 8.66
C GLU A 77 12.91 3.97 10.03
N THR A 78 12.17 3.62 11.10
CA THR A 78 12.53 3.97 12.49
C THR A 78 13.91 3.44 12.86
N ARG A 79 14.22 2.20 12.49
CA ARG A 79 15.54 1.60 12.71
C ARG A 79 16.65 2.35 11.96
N SER A 80 16.41 2.69 10.70
CA SER A 80 17.38 3.42 9.88
C SER A 80 17.67 4.79 10.47
N GLN A 81 16.66 5.47 10.98
CA GLN A 81 16.81 6.77 11.64
C GLN A 81 17.60 6.66 12.96
N ALA A 82 17.41 5.58 13.74
CA ALA A 82 18.20 5.35 14.94
C ALA A 82 19.70 5.30 14.64
N VAL A 83 20.08 4.59 13.56
CA VAL A 83 21.47 4.45 13.14
C VAL A 83 22.01 5.76 12.55
N LEU A 84 21.23 6.45 11.73
CA LEU A 84 21.61 7.73 11.10
C LEU A 84 21.82 8.84 12.12
N LEU A 85 20.87 9.00 13.04
CA LEU A 85 20.92 10.04 14.09
C LEU A 85 21.88 9.67 15.22
N ARG A 86 22.31 8.41 15.31
CA ARG A 86 23.06 7.84 16.44
C ARG A 86 22.39 8.06 17.79
N GLN A 87 21.05 8.08 17.78
CA GLN A 87 20.17 8.28 18.94
C GLN A 87 19.12 7.19 18.99
N SER A 88 18.51 6.97 20.15
CA SER A 88 17.35 6.09 20.23
C SER A 88 16.17 6.71 19.51
N THR A 89 15.44 5.91 18.75
CA THR A 89 14.19 6.27 18.08
C THR A 89 13.09 5.32 18.50
N GLY A 90 11.85 5.78 18.46
CA GLY A 90 10.71 4.96 18.84
C GLY A 90 9.63 4.96 17.78
N LEU A 91 8.86 3.88 17.73
CA LEU A 91 7.67 3.73 16.90
C LEU A 91 6.50 3.37 17.82
N CYS A 92 5.37 4.04 17.62
CA CYS A 92 4.11 3.73 18.26
C CYS A 92 3.02 3.49 17.22
N LEU A 93 2.05 2.65 17.56
CA LEU A 93 0.80 2.57 16.81
C LEU A 93 -0.04 3.82 17.09
N ALA A 94 -0.75 4.32 16.09
CA ALA A 94 -1.62 5.49 16.22
C ALA A 94 -2.82 5.28 17.17
N SER A 95 -2.98 4.10 17.74
CA SER A 95 -3.95 3.80 18.81
C SER A 95 -3.51 4.29 20.18
N LEU A 96 -2.21 4.60 20.38
CA LEU A 96 -1.69 5.19 21.59
C LEU A 96 -1.81 6.71 21.55
N SER A 97 -2.06 7.34 22.71
CA SER A 97 -1.91 8.78 22.86
C SER A 97 -0.43 9.20 22.77
N ASP A 98 -0.16 10.47 22.50
CA ASP A 98 1.21 10.98 22.42
C ASP A 98 1.95 10.84 23.75
N ASP A 99 1.26 11.01 24.89
CA ASP A 99 1.85 10.87 26.22
C ASP A 99 2.16 9.40 26.55
N ASP A 100 1.25 8.48 26.23
CA ASP A 100 1.47 7.04 26.41
C ASP A 100 2.59 6.52 25.49
N CYS A 101 2.64 7.02 24.26
CA CYS A 101 3.72 6.70 23.34
C CYS A 101 5.08 7.16 23.90
N ALA A 102 5.21 8.43 24.28
CA ALA A 102 6.44 8.97 24.82
C ALA A 102 6.93 8.19 26.05
N THR A 103 6.01 7.81 26.93
CA THR A 103 6.29 6.98 28.11
C THR A 103 6.75 5.57 27.71
N ALA A 104 6.06 4.93 26.78
CA ALA A 104 6.35 3.57 26.36
C ALA A 104 7.70 3.40 25.65
N ILE A 105 8.15 4.43 24.91
CA ILE A 105 9.43 4.41 24.18
C ILE A 105 10.56 5.13 24.95
N ALA A 106 10.26 5.78 26.09
CA ALA A 106 11.17 6.59 26.89
C ALA A 106 11.87 7.72 26.09
N ILE A 107 11.11 8.40 25.22
CA ILE A 107 11.53 9.55 24.42
C ILE A 107 10.55 10.69 24.70
N PRO A 108 11.04 11.91 25.07
CA PRO A 108 10.17 13.06 25.28
C PRO A 108 9.32 13.40 24.04
N LYS A 109 8.06 13.76 24.26
CA LYS A 109 7.09 14.01 23.18
C LYS A 109 7.42 15.21 22.30
N ASP A 110 8.22 16.14 22.76
CA ASP A 110 8.74 17.29 22.02
C ASP A 110 9.82 16.89 20.98
N GLU A 111 10.44 15.71 21.15
CA GLU A 111 11.43 15.19 20.21
C GLU A 111 10.78 14.42 19.05
N THR A 112 9.92 15.09 18.29
CA THR A 112 9.13 14.50 17.19
C THR A 112 9.96 13.87 16.07
N GLN A 113 11.22 14.30 15.89
CA GLN A 113 12.14 13.73 14.90
C GLN A 113 12.56 12.29 15.20
N ARG A 114 12.36 11.85 16.43
CA ARG A 114 12.75 10.53 16.93
C ARG A 114 11.56 9.61 17.17
N ILE A 115 10.34 10.12 17.01
CA ILE A 115 9.08 9.40 17.25
C ILE A 115 8.39 9.17 15.91
N PHE A 116 8.10 7.92 15.60
CA PHE A 116 7.42 7.49 14.38
C PHE A 116 6.06 6.90 14.74
N ILE A 117 5.03 7.32 14.02
CA ILE A 117 3.67 6.82 14.23
C ILE A 117 3.29 5.93 13.06
N ALA A 118 2.94 4.68 13.37
CA ALA A 118 2.38 3.75 12.40
C ALA A 118 0.85 3.78 12.46
N ARG A 119 0.21 4.06 11.33
CA ARG A 119 -1.24 4.04 11.18
C ARG A 119 -1.66 2.74 10.54
N LEU A 120 -2.72 2.15 11.05
CA LEU A 120 -3.33 0.95 10.48
C LEU A 120 -4.48 1.36 9.55
N ASP A 121 -4.70 0.56 8.52
CA ASP A 121 -5.85 0.72 7.62
C ASP A 121 -7.19 0.62 8.40
N SER A 122 -8.23 1.26 7.86
CA SER A 122 -9.56 1.21 8.47
C SER A 122 -10.07 -0.23 8.63
N GLY A 123 -10.46 -0.56 9.86
CA GLY A 123 -10.94 -1.89 10.25
C GLY A 123 -9.85 -2.94 10.47
N VAL A 124 -8.57 -2.54 10.51
CA VAL A 124 -7.47 -3.32 11.07
C VAL A 124 -7.19 -2.79 12.48
N SER A 125 -7.04 -3.69 13.43
CA SER A 125 -6.73 -3.37 14.83
C SER A 125 -5.55 -4.20 15.31
N SER A 126 -4.91 -3.75 16.38
CA SER A 126 -3.94 -4.56 17.11
C SER A 126 -4.65 -5.46 18.13
N ALA A 127 -4.24 -6.72 18.23
CA ALA A 127 -4.75 -7.64 19.25
C ALA A 127 -4.32 -7.20 20.67
N ASN A 128 -5.06 -7.63 21.70
CA ASN A 128 -4.76 -7.29 23.09
C ASN A 128 -3.35 -7.72 23.56
N ALA A 129 -2.83 -8.82 23.02
CA ALA A 129 -1.49 -9.33 23.34
C ALA A 129 -0.39 -8.74 22.43
N SER A 130 -0.74 -7.80 21.54
CA SER A 130 0.17 -7.15 20.61
C SER A 130 1.02 -6.10 21.29
N ALA A 131 2.28 -5.97 20.88
CA ALA A 131 3.03 -4.75 21.16
C ALA A 131 2.35 -3.57 20.45
N THR A 132 2.34 -2.41 21.11
CA THR A 132 1.82 -1.14 20.58
C THR A 132 2.91 -0.11 20.34
N SER A 133 4.13 -0.42 20.81
CA SER A 133 5.31 0.43 20.66
C SER A 133 6.60 -0.40 20.64
N LEU A 134 7.65 0.17 20.05
CA LEU A 134 9.01 -0.34 20.14
C LEU A 134 10.01 0.81 20.16
N SER A 135 11.20 0.56 20.74
CA SER A 135 12.28 1.54 20.77
C SER A 135 13.59 0.90 20.30
N PHE A 136 14.18 1.50 19.26
CA PHE A 136 15.51 1.14 18.77
C PHE A 136 16.57 1.92 19.51
N ARG A 137 17.65 1.23 19.84
CA ARG A 137 18.89 1.84 20.30
C ARG A 137 19.62 2.49 19.13
N ARG A 138 20.58 3.37 19.42
CA ARG A 138 21.43 4.06 18.42
C ARG A 138 22.19 3.15 17.44
N ASN A 139 22.31 1.85 17.72
CA ASN A 139 22.90 0.85 16.83
C ASN A 139 21.85 0.06 16.03
N GLY A 140 20.58 0.44 16.11
CA GLY A 140 19.48 -0.22 15.41
C GLY A 140 19.03 -1.55 16.02
N SER A 141 19.41 -1.84 17.28
CA SER A 141 18.94 -3.02 18.02
C SER A 141 17.82 -2.68 19.00
N LEU A 142 17.02 -3.68 19.37
CA LEU A 142 16.02 -3.59 20.44
C LEU A 142 16.57 -4.13 21.77
N ALA A 143 15.90 -3.79 22.87
CA ALA A 143 16.21 -4.38 24.17
C ALA A 143 15.73 -5.84 24.28
N ALA A 144 14.58 -6.14 23.66
CA ALA A 144 13.98 -7.47 23.58
C ALA A 144 13.18 -7.57 22.28
N GLN A 145 12.91 -8.80 21.86
CA GLN A 145 12.01 -9.09 20.75
C GLN A 145 10.62 -8.47 21.01
N LYS A 146 9.99 -8.00 19.95
CA LYS A 146 8.61 -7.45 19.98
C LYS A 146 7.76 -8.11 18.92
N ASP A 147 6.54 -8.49 19.31
CA ASP A 147 5.57 -9.10 18.43
C ASP A 147 4.36 -8.17 18.29
N PHE A 148 4.08 -7.75 17.05
CA PHE A 148 2.87 -7.02 16.70
C PHE A 148 1.88 -7.99 16.07
N ILE A 149 0.66 -8.04 16.59
CA ILE A 149 -0.40 -8.89 16.09
C ILE A 149 -1.49 -7.99 15.56
N LEU A 150 -1.67 -7.99 14.25
CA LEU A 150 -2.73 -7.25 13.58
C LEU A 150 -3.89 -8.17 13.26
N GLU A 151 -5.12 -7.69 13.46
CA GLU A 151 -6.35 -8.45 13.28
C GLU A 151 -7.35 -7.69 12.41
N ARG A 152 -8.07 -8.45 11.59
CA ARG A 152 -9.23 -7.98 10.84
C ARG A 152 -10.23 -9.11 10.67
N LYS A 153 -11.42 -8.98 11.24
CA LYS A 153 -12.40 -10.06 11.30
C LYS A 153 -11.77 -11.31 11.94
N ASN A 154 -11.75 -12.44 11.22
CA ASN A 154 -11.20 -13.73 11.70
C ASN A 154 -9.78 -13.99 11.17
N LEU A 155 -9.10 -12.96 10.62
CA LEU A 155 -7.75 -13.08 10.10
C LEU A 155 -6.78 -12.33 11.00
N SER A 156 -5.57 -12.87 11.16
CA SER A 156 -4.49 -12.23 11.91
C SER A 156 -3.17 -12.37 11.18
N TYR A 157 -2.27 -11.42 11.42
CA TYR A 157 -0.87 -11.44 10.99
C TYR A 157 0.02 -11.13 12.18
N CYS A 158 1.06 -11.95 12.34
CA CYS A 158 2.14 -11.72 13.30
C CYS A 158 3.32 -11.05 12.62
N ILE A 159 3.72 -9.90 13.12
CA ILE A 159 4.94 -9.20 12.73
C ILE A 159 5.90 -9.28 13.91
N ARG A 160 6.93 -10.08 13.77
CA ARG A 160 7.98 -10.26 14.80
C ARG A 160 9.19 -9.41 14.47
N VAL A 161 9.63 -8.62 15.44
CA VAL A 161 10.85 -7.80 15.35
C VAL A 161 11.88 -8.38 16.31
N GLY A 162 12.94 -8.97 15.77
CA GLY A 162 14.03 -9.56 16.53
C GLY A 162 14.92 -8.50 17.17
N VAL A 163 15.76 -8.93 18.12
CA VAL A 163 16.65 -8.04 18.89
C VAL A 163 17.63 -7.27 17.98
N ILE A 164 18.09 -7.87 16.90
CA ILE A 164 18.96 -7.20 15.92
C ILE A 164 18.21 -6.29 14.95
N GLY A 165 16.87 -6.20 15.08
CA GLY A 165 16.01 -5.38 14.24
C GLY A 165 15.60 -6.03 12.92
N ASP A 166 15.79 -7.34 12.77
CA ASP A 166 15.20 -8.15 11.71
C ASP A 166 13.70 -8.23 11.90
N THR A 167 12.95 -8.28 10.80
CA THR A 167 11.49 -8.30 10.84
C THR A 167 10.95 -9.43 9.99
N THR A 168 10.07 -10.24 10.56
CA THR A 168 9.38 -11.33 9.86
C THR A 168 7.88 -11.14 9.94
N ILE A 169 7.17 -11.49 8.85
CA ILE A 169 5.70 -11.49 8.78
C ILE A 169 5.24 -12.93 8.62
N LYS A 170 4.25 -13.34 9.42
CA LYS A 170 3.56 -14.62 9.29
C LYS A 170 2.06 -14.43 9.39
N GLU A 171 1.31 -15.21 8.63
CA GLU A 171 -0.14 -15.31 8.79
C GLU A 171 -0.46 -16.12 10.05
N GLY A 172 -1.42 -15.66 10.85
CA GLY A 172 -1.82 -16.27 12.10
C GLY A 172 -1.16 -15.66 13.33
N ALA A 173 -1.20 -16.41 14.43
CA ALA A 173 -0.64 -15.99 15.73
C ALA A 173 0.90 -16.01 15.74
N CYS A 174 1.48 -15.24 16.65
CA CYS A 174 2.91 -15.27 16.93
C CYS A 174 3.24 -16.53 17.78
N THR A 175 3.80 -17.54 17.14
CA THR A 175 4.31 -18.77 17.76
C THR A 175 5.82 -18.78 17.79
#